data_8ee11dd3fd2c7f49166f949e93f3dba4
#
_entry.id   8ee11dd3fd2c7f49166f949e93f3dba4
#
_cell.length_a   1.000
_cell.length_b   1.000
_cell.length_c   1.000
_cell.angle_alpha   90.00
_cell.angle_beta   90.00
_cell.angle_gamma   90.00
#
_symmetry.space_group_name_H-M   'P 1'
#
loop_
_entity.id
_entity.type
_entity.pdbx_description
1 polymer ?
#
loop_
_entity_poly.entity_id
_entity_poly.type
_entity_poly.pdbx_seq_one_letter_code
_entity_poly.pdbx_strand_id
1 'polypeptide(L)'
;MAVHSFTVVARFSAEPGDVLSLASDAARWHEWAPALLRGLGRRHPGRVTVRALPGGGGELEWECSIRTSDRFVGTVVARVLEALVALLARRVVTEADRRITLTRRPSLRARLQRLGLQLVIRPVLTVAPFDERWIRAMRAVATGASRATGSRRVARPADGAPVPGLWIDGPADAPGLLVLHGGGYVAGSADTHATMATTLARLSGSTAYVPDYRLAPEHRYPAALDDAEVAFRHLAERVGGAARVAVAGDSAGGALALGLLDRLRRSGERPAALALVSPWVDLAGRTGPGRQAGAARWSGAFDPRTPPRLARACRDAYAGNVPVDDPGVSPARRPLDASAPPTAIVCGGDDFVVDDVRRFVEASRSRGATIDLRVWPGMIHCFPVVAGTPEGASALAVLAVHIGSAVGGASDPRRED
;
A
#
# COMPACT_ATOMS: atom_id res chain seq x y z
N MET A 1 -24.79 -12.68 31.73
CA MET A 1 -24.64 -11.53 30.83
C MET A 1 -25.23 -11.90 29.46
N ALA A 2 -26.09 -11.05 28.91
CA ALA A 2 -26.63 -11.22 27.57
C ALA A 2 -25.72 -10.53 26.56
N VAL A 3 -25.50 -11.16 25.38
CA VAL A 3 -24.80 -10.58 24.25
C VAL A 3 -25.84 -10.19 23.21
N HIS A 4 -25.82 -8.95 22.78
CA HIS A 4 -26.66 -8.42 21.71
C HIS A 4 -25.76 -8.05 20.54
N SER A 5 -26.02 -8.62 19.36
CA SER A 5 -25.30 -8.34 18.13
C SER A 5 -26.25 -7.80 17.07
N PHE A 6 -25.78 -6.88 16.27
CA PHE A 6 -26.50 -6.36 15.12
C PHE A 6 -25.50 -6.00 14.00
N THR A 7 -25.99 -6.00 12.78
CA THR A 7 -25.21 -5.64 11.58
C THR A 7 -25.96 -4.56 10.82
N VAL A 8 -25.25 -3.52 10.43
CA VAL A 8 -25.77 -2.45 9.56
C VAL A 8 -25.07 -2.57 8.21
N VAL A 9 -25.86 -2.57 7.13
CA VAL A 9 -25.37 -2.59 5.75
C VAL A 9 -25.79 -1.30 5.05
N ALA A 10 -24.86 -0.63 4.38
CA ALA A 10 -25.11 0.55 3.56
C ALA A 10 -24.45 0.40 2.19
N ARG A 11 -25.22 0.62 1.11
CA ARG A 11 -24.71 0.63 -0.26
C ARG A 11 -24.23 2.02 -0.65
N PHE A 12 -23.19 2.05 -1.49
CA PHE A 12 -22.58 3.29 -1.96
C PHE A 12 -22.13 3.17 -3.41
N SER A 13 -21.94 4.32 -4.06
CA SER A 13 -21.38 4.45 -5.41
C SER A 13 -19.90 4.85 -5.41
N ALA A 14 -19.38 5.30 -4.25
CA ALA A 14 -17.99 5.67 -4.05
C ALA A 14 -17.04 4.48 -4.28
N GLU A 15 -15.74 4.79 -4.41
CA GLU A 15 -14.71 3.76 -4.40
C GLU A 15 -14.64 3.07 -3.02
N PRO A 16 -14.62 1.72 -2.97
CA PRO A 16 -14.59 0.98 -1.71
C PRO A 16 -13.48 1.41 -0.75
N GLY A 17 -12.31 1.79 -1.29
CA GLY A 17 -11.19 2.28 -0.50
C GLY A 17 -11.46 3.60 0.22
N ASP A 18 -12.19 4.53 -0.41
CA ASP A 18 -12.56 5.81 0.19
C ASP A 18 -13.53 5.61 1.35
N VAL A 19 -14.50 4.70 1.19
CA VAL A 19 -15.45 4.35 2.24
C VAL A 19 -14.75 3.69 3.42
N LEU A 20 -13.85 2.74 3.17
CA LEU A 20 -13.08 2.07 4.22
C LEU A 20 -12.18 3.06 4.97
N SER A 21 -11.51 3.98 4.26
CA SER A 21 -10.69 5.03 4.85
C SER A 21 -11.47 5.91 5.80
N LEU A 22 -12.64 6.39 5.38
CA LEU A 22 -13.52 7.22 6.21
C LEU A 22 -14.08 6.46 7.42
N ALA A 23 -14.51 5.23 7.22
CA ALA A 23 -15.09 4.41 8.29
C ALA A 23 -14.06 4.03 9.35
N SER A 24 -12.79 3.84 8.96
CA SER A 24 -11.70 3.40 9.84
C SER A 24 -11.02 4.55 10.58
N ASP A 25 -11.12 5.79 10.10
CA ASP A 25 -10.48 6.97 10.71
C ASP A 25 -11.39 7.64 11.75
N ALA A 26 -11.56 6.99 12.89
CA ALA A 26 -12.37 7.50 13.99
C ALA A 26 -11.88 8.86 14.53
N ALA A 27 -10.58 9.17 14.41
CA ALA A 27 -10.02 10.43 14.86
C ALA A 27 -10.52 11.63 14.03
N ARG A 28 -10.92 11.40 12.79
CA ARG A 28 -11.41 12.42 11.86
C ARG A 28 -12.93 12.55 11.80
N TRP A 29 -13.68 11.74 12.53
CA TRP A 29 -15.14 11.82 12.54
C TRP A 29 -15.66 13.19 13.01
N HIS A 30 -14.87 13.95 13.79
CA HIS A 30 -15.21 15.32 14.18
C HIS A 30 -15.35 16.29 12.99
N GLU A 31 -14.75 16.00 11.84
CA GLU A 31 -14.78 16.87 10.67
C GLU A 31 -16.15 16.82 9.95
N TRP A 32 -16.86 15.70 10.04
CA TRP A 32 -18.05 15.45 9.22
C TRP A 32 -19.20 14.72 9.94
N ALA A 33 -18.95 14.07 11.08
CA ALA A 33 -20.02 13.37 11.81
C ALA A 33 -20.76 14.31 12.77
N PRO A 34 -22.08 14.12 12.97
CA PRO A 34 -22.84 14.84 13.98
C PRO A 34 -22.22 14.72 15.38
N ALA A 35 -22.38 15.77 16.22
CA ALA A 35 -21.75 15.83 17.54
C ALA A 35 -22.05 14.59 18.42
N LEU A 36 -23.27 14.06 18.33
CA LEU A 36 -23.69 12.85 19.05
C LEU A 36 -22.87 11.62 18.65
N LEU A 37 -22.56 11.47 17.35
CA LEU A 37 -21.83 10.31 16.81
C LEU A 37 -20.31 10.42 17.04
N ARG A 38 -19.78 11.63 17.19
CA ARG A 38 -18.36 11.87 17.49
C ARG A 38 -17.91 11.23 18.81
N GLY A 39 -18.81 11.11 19.77
CA GLY A 39 -18.54 10.41 21.03
C GLY A 39 -18.28 8.92 20.88
N LEU A 40 -18.90 8.27 19.87
CA LEU A 40 -18.68 6.87 19.53
C LEU A 40 -17.31 6.63 18.86
N GLY A 41 -16.76 7.62 18.17
CA GLY A 41 -15.50 7.52 17.44
C GLY A 41 -14.26 7.34 18.32
N ARG A 42 -14.32 7.59 19.61
CA ARG A 42 -13.23 7.34 20.55
C ARG A 42 -13.04 5.85 20.88
N ARG A 43 -14.08 5.05 20.69
CA ARG A 43 -14.04 3.58 20.79
C ARG A 43 -14.81 3.04 19.61
N HIS A 44 -14.11 2.40 18.68
CA HIS A 44 -14.75 1.83 17.48
C HIS A 44 -15.86 0.87 17.91
N PRO A 45 -17.13 1.11 17.52
CA PRO A 45 -18.27 0.35 18.09
C PRO A 45 -18.41 -1.06 17.52
N GLY A 46 -17.42 -1.58 16.75
CA GLY A 46 -17.49 -2.90 16.17
C GLY A 46 -16.54 -3.08 14.99
N ARG A 47 -16.77 -4.13 14.19
CA ARG A 47 -16.02 -4.47 12.99
C ARG A 47 -16.67 -3.80 11.77
N VAL A 48 -15.86 -3.14 10.96
CA VAL A 48 -16.28 -2.58 9.67
C VAL A 48 -15.67 -3.40 8.55
N THR A 49 -16.49 -3.81 7.59
CA THR A 49 -16.08 -4.51 6.37
C THR A 49 -16.61 -3.75 5.16
N VAL A 50 -15.81 -3.64 4.12
CA VAL A 50 -16.20 -3.02 2.86
C VAL A 50 -16.04 -4.04 1.75
N ARG A 51 -17.09 -4.26 0.98
CA ARG A 51 -17.13 -5.19 -0.14
C ARG A 51 -17.39 -4.43 -1.44
N ALA A 52 -16.54 -4.63 -2.45
CA ALA A 52 -16.80 -4.15 -3.80
C ALA A 52 -17.93 -4.93 -4.46
N LEU A 53 -18.75 -4.24 -5.27
CA LEU A 53 -19.80 -4.85 -6.07
C LEU A 53 -19.43 -4.89 -7.56
N PRO A 54 -19.86 -5.94 -8.30
CA PRO A 54 -19.74 -5.94 -9.76
C PRO A 54 -20.43 -4.72 -10.35
N GLY A 55 -19.73 -3.96 -11.21
CA GLY A 55 -20.26 -2.74 -11.82
C GLY A 55 -19.89 -1.43 -11.12
N GLY A 56 -19.10 -1.48 -10.06
CA GLY A 56 -18.63 -0.32 -9.29
C GLY A 56 -19.40 -0.08 -8.00
N GLY A 57 -18.82 0.74 -7.11
CA GLY A 57 -19.35 0.97 -5.77
C GLY A 57 -19.15 -0.24 -4.84
N GLY A 58 -19.95 -0.32 -3.79
CA GLY A 58 -19.83 -1.42 -2.84
C GLY A 58 -20.86 -1.41 -1.71
N GLU A 59 -20.62 -2.28 -0.74
CA GLU A 59 -21.37 -2.39 0.50
C GLU A 59 -20.44 -2.17 1.70
N LEU A 60 -20.87 -1.29 2.62
CA LEU A 60 -20.28 -1.09 3.94
C LEU A 60 -21.10 -1.93 4.93
N GLU A 61 -20.45 -2.89 5.56
CA GLU A 61 -21.02 -3.70 6.62
C GLU A 61 -20.39 -3.33 7.96
N TRP A 62 -21.23 -3.03 8.95
CA TRP A 62 -20.80 -2.63 10.28
C TRP A 62 -21.41 -3.57 11.31
N GLU A 63 -20.58 -4.45 11.84
CA GLU A 63 -20.94 -5.43 12.86
C GLU A 63 -20.65 -4.89 14.27
N CYS A 64 -21.64 -4.92 15.15
CA CYS A 64 -21.49 -4.52 16.55
C CYS A 64 -22.01 -5.58 17.49
N SER A 65 -21.35 -5.70 18.66
CA SER A 65 -21.82 -6.53 19.76
C SER A 65 -21.68 -5.81 21.09
N ILE A 66 -22.69 -5.91 21.94
CA ILE A 66 -22.67 -5.37 23.32
C ILE A 66 -23.00 -6.46 24.32
N ARG A 67 -22.39 -6.39 25.50
CA ARG A 67 -22.67 -7.26 26.63
C ARG A 67 -23.36 -6.46 27.73
N THR A 68 -24.49 -6.97 28.23
CA THR A 68 -25.25 -6.31 29.30
C THR A 68 -25.63 -7.32 30.39
N SER A 69 -25.82 -6.82 31.61
CA SER A 69 -26.28 -7.65 32.72
C SER A 69 -27.80 -7.89 32.69
N ASP A 70 -28.57 -7.03 32.03
CA ASP A 70 -30.01 -7.09 31.90
C ASP A 70 -30.43 -7.23 30.44
N ARG A 71 -31.34 -8.19 30.14
CA ARG A 71 -31.80 -8.46 28.78
C ARG A 71 -32.65 -7.36 28.19
N PHE A 72 -33.54 -6.75 29.00
CA PHE A 72 -34.44 -5.70 28.51
C PHE A 72 -33.67 -4.42 28.21
N VAL A 73 -32.86 -3.96 29.16
CA VAL A 73 -31.98 -2.80 29.00
C VAL A 73 -31.02 -3.01 27.84
N GLY A 74 -30.46 -4.23 27.73
CA GLY A 74 -29.59 -4.63 26.62
C GLY A 74 -30.25 -4.53 25.26
N THR A 75 -31.51 -4.94 25.14
CA THR A 75 -32.27 -4.84 23.88
C THR A 75 -32.52 -3.39 23.50
N VAL A 76 -32.91 -2.53 24.43
CA VAL A 76 -33.15 -1.08 24.19
C VAL A 76 -31.83 -0.42 23.75
N VAL A 77 -30.73 -0.65 24.48
CA VAL A 77 -29.42 -0.08 24.17
C VAL A 77 -28.93 -0.56 22.80
N ALA A 78 -29.12 -1.85 22.46
CA ALA A 78 -28.75 -2.39 21.15
C ALA A 78 -29.51 -1.70 20.03
N ARG A 79 -30.83 -1.47 20.16
CA ARG A 79 -31.64 -0.77 19.15
C ARG A 79 -31.22 0.69 18.96
N VAL A 80 -30.89 1.39 20.03
CA VAL A 80 -30.40 2.77 19.97
C VAL A 80 -29.04 2.80 19.26
N LEU A 81 -28.11 1.88 19.61
CA LEU A 81 -26.81 1.79 18.97
C LEU A 81 -26.93 1.38 17.48
N GLU A 82 -27.80 0.45 17.15
CA GLU A 82 -28.09 0.08 15.77
C GLU A 82 -28.50 1.29 14.94
N ALA A 83 -29.45 2.10 15.45
CA ALA A 83 -29.88 3.33 14.79
C ALA A 83 -28.75 4.35 14.62
N LEU A 84 -27.90 4.52 15.65
CA LEU A 84 -26.76 5.43 15.60
C LEU A 84 -25.70 4.95 14.63
N VAL A 85 -25.39 3.65 14.60
CA VAL A 85 -24.43 3.05 13.65
C VAL A 85 -24.97 3.12 12.24
N ALA A 86 -26.29 2.91 12.02
CA ALA A 86 -26.91 3.07 10.70
C ALA A 86 -26.82 4.53 10.19
N LEU A 87 -27.02 5.51 11.09
CA LEU A 87 -26.84 6.92 10.74
C LEU A 87 -25.39 7.23 10.40
N LEU A 88 -24.43 6.68 11.14
CA LEU A 88 -23.00 6.85 10.90
C LEU A 88 -22.59 6.19 9.57
N ALA A 89 -23.03 4.97 9.30
CA ALA A 89 -22.77 4.27 8.04
C ALA A 89 -23.28 5.07 6.83
N ARG A 90 -24.50 5.60 6.90
CA ARG A 90 -25.06 6.49 5.87
C ARG A 90 -24.23 7.76 5.69
N ARG A 91 -23.70 8.34 6.77
CA ARG A 91 -22.83 9.52 6.70
C ARG A 91 -21.47 9.20 6.08
N VAL A 92 -20.84 8.07 6.44
CA VAL A 92 -19.61 7.61 5.82
C VAL A 92 -19.77 7.48 4.31
N VAL A 93 -20.83 6.79 3.89
CA VAL A 93 -21.17 6.61 2.46
C VAL A 93 -21.39 7.95 1.75
N THR A 94 -22.22 8.83 2.33
CA THR A 94 -22.49 10.16 1.75
C THR A 94 -21.23 11.01 1.63
N GLU A 95 -20.35 10.98 2.64
CA GLU A 95 -19.10 11.74 2.62
C GLU A 95 -18.09 11.17 1.63
N ALA A 96 -18.03 9.83 1.47
CA ALA A 96 -17.21 9.18 0.47
C ALA A 96 -17.70 9.53 -0.94
N ASP A 97 -19.02 9.42 -1.23
CA ASP A 97 -19.61 9.80 -2.51
C ASP A 97 -19.37 11.27 -2.84
N ARG A 98 -19.41 12.15 -1.85
CA ARG A 98 -19.11 13.59 -2.00
C ARG A 98 -17.66 13.85 -2.33
N ARG A 99 -16.71 13.10 -1.71
CA ARG A 99 -15.27 13.28 -1.91
C ARG A 99 -14.80 12.88 -3.29
N ILE A 100 -15.42 11.88 -3.91
CA ILE A 100 -15.13 11.50 -5.31
C ILE A 100 -15.34 12.69 -6.26
N THR A 101 -16.35 13.53 -6.00
CA THR A 101 -16.61 14.75 -6.79
C THR A 101 -15.52 15.82 -6.58
N LEU A 102 -14.75 15.79 -5.48
CA LEU A 102 -13.73 16.76 -5.11
C LEU A 102 -12.28 16.37 -5.50
N THR A 103 -12.02 15.10 -5.83
CA THR A 103 -10.65 14.57 -6.06
C THR A 103 -10.02 14.94 -7.39
N ARG A 104 -10.62 15.83 -8.19
CA ARG A 104 -9.95 16.36 -9.41
C ARG A 104 -8.80 17.32 -9.14
N ARG A 105 -8.63 17.83 -7.91
CA ARG A 105 -7.51 18.73 -7.53
C ARG A 105 -6.86 18.26 -6.24
N PRO A 106 -5.50 18.21 -6.18
CA PRO A 106 -4.79 17.86 -4.96
C PRO A 106 -5.19 18.73 -3.77
N SER A 107 -5.33 18.13 -2.59
CA SER A 107 -5.64 18.84 -1.35
C SER A 107 -4.58 19.90 -1.04
N LEU A 108 -4.92 20.88 -0.18
CA LEU A 108 -3.96 21.89 0.25
C LEU A 108 -2.74 21.23 0.92
N ARG A 109 -2.95 20.20 1.73
CA ARG A 109 -1.88 19.41 2.36
C ARG A 109 -0.94 18.80 1.31
N ALA A 110 -1.46 18.14 0.29
CA ALA A 110 -0.66 17.56 -0.79
C ALA A 110 0.14 18.63 -1.54
N ARG A 111 -0.46 19.79 -1.78
CA ARG A 111 0.23 20.93 -2.43
C ARG A 111 1.34 21.51 -1.56
N LEU A 112 1.12 21.68 -0.26
CA LEU A 112 2.13 22.16 0.69
C LEU A 112 3.26 21.16 0.86
N GLN A 113 2.95 19.87 0.95
CA GLN A 113 3.94 18.81 1.01
C GLN A 113 4.81 18.78 -0.24
N ARG A 114 4.21 18.88 -1.43
CA ARG A 114 4.93 19.01 -2.70
C ARG A 114 5.85 20.21 -2.72
N LEU A 115 5.37 21.38 -2.27
CA LEU A 115 6.18 22.59 -2.19
C LEU A 115 7.38 22.40 -1.23
N GLY A 116 7.17 21.80 -0.06
CA GLY A 116 8.24 21.47 0.88
C GLY A 116 9.31 20.56 0.27
N LEU A 117 8.91 19.51 -0.45
CA LEU A 117 9.83 18.63 -1.15
C LEU A 117 10.61 19.37 -2.24
N GLN A 118 9.96 20.28 -2.98
CA GLN A 118 10.62 21.09 -4.01
C GLN A 118 11.65 22.07 -3.43
N LEU A 119 11.33 22.71 -2.31
CA LEU A 119 12.18 23.72 -1.71
C LEU A 119 13.33 23.13 -0.89
N VAL A 120 13.15 21.96 -0.28
CA VAL A 120 14.10 21.35 0.65
C VAL A 120 14.86 20.18 0.00
N ILE A 121 14.14 19.20 -0.54
CA ILE A 121 14.77 17.96 -0.99
C ILE A 121 15.38 18.10 -2.38
N ARG A 122 14.74 18.82 -3.29
CA ARG A 122 15.25 19.01 -4.65
C ARG A 122 16.63 19.67 -4.71
N PRO A 123 16.92 20.77 -3.99
CA PRO A 123 18.27 21.35 -4.00
C PRO A 123 19.33 20.36 -3.52
N VAL A 124 19.06 19.60 -2.45
CA VAL A 124 19.95 18.56 -1.93
C VAL A 124 20.24 17.51 -3.01
N LEU A 125 19.20 16.98 -3.66
CA LEU A 125 19.36 15.98 -4.73
C LEU A 125 20.05 16.53 -5.99
N THR A 126 20.00 17.84 -6.23
CA THR A 126 20.65 18.46 -7.39
C THR A 126 22.17 18.48 -7.25
N VAL A 127 22.68 18.69 -6.02
CA VAL A 127 24.11 18.78 -5.73
C VAL A 127 24.71 17.51 -5.13
N ALA A 128 23.88 16.55 -4.80
CA ALA A 128 24.31 15.29 -4.18
C ALA A 128 25.31 14.52 -5.06
N PRO A 129 26.39 14.01 -4.51
CA PRO A 129 27.39 13.26 -5.27
C PRO A 129 26.90 11.86 -5.67
N PHE A 130 25.93 11.29 -4.95
CA PHE A 130 25.40 9.92 -5.10
C PHE A 130 26.48 8.84 -5.04
N ASP A 131 27.61 9.09 -4.36
CA ASP A 131 28.59 8.06 -4.05
C ASP A 131 28.15 7.16 -2.89
N GLU A 132 28.89 6.08 -2.65
CA GLU A 132 28.55 5.13 -1.59
C GLU A 132 28.52 5.75 -0.20
N ARG A 133 29.38 6.72 0.09
CA ARG A 133 29.42 7.39 1.40
C ARG A 133 28.17 8.21 1.62
N TRP A 134 27.75 8.96 0.59
CA TRP A 134 26.54 9.75 0.63
C TRP A 134 25.29 8.85 0.79
N ILE A 135 25.21 7.76 0.04
CA ILE A 135 24.11 6.77 0.13
C ILE A 135 24.02 6.21 1.57
N ARG A 136 25.13 5.80 2.16
CA ARG A 136 25.15 5.28 3.54
C ARG A 136 24.71 6.33 4.57
N ALA A 137 25.19 7.56 4.43
CA ALA A 137 24.80 8.67 5.30
C ALA A 137 23.28 8.96 5.19
N MET A 138 22.75 9.01 3.98
CA MET A 138 21.30 9.21 3.74
C MET A 138 20.46 8.08 4.33
N ARG A 139 20.89 6.83 4.23
CA ARG A 139 20.21 5.69 4.90
C ARG A 139 20.13 5.89 6.41
N ALA A 140 21.28 6.22 7.03
CA ALA A 140 21.36 6.41 8.48
C ALA A 140 20.44 7.54 8.94
N VAL A 141 20.43 8.67 8.23
CA VAL A 141 19.56 9.82 8.52
C VAL A 141 18.09 9.44 8.38
N ALA A 142 17.68 8.83 7.25
CA ALA A 142 16.30 8.47 7.00
C ALA A 142 15.77 7.44 8.03
N THR A 143 16.54 6.41 8.33
CA THR A 143 16.18 5.40 9.34
C THR A 143 16.13 5.99 10.74
N GLY A 144 17.11 6.83 11.10
CA GLY A 144 17.15 7.52 12.39
C GLY A 144 15.95 8.45 12.59
N ALA A 145 15.59 9.24 11.58
CA ALA A 145 14.43 10.12 11.60
C ALA A 145 13.12 9.32 11.76
N SER A 146 12.97 8.20 11.06
CA SER A 146 11.79 7.34 11.15
C SER A 146 11.65 6.70 12.53
N ARG A 147 12.74 6.27 13.15
CA ARG A 147 12.75 5.77 14.53
C ARG A 147 12.36 6.85 15.53
N ALA A 148 12.88 8.06 15.37
CA ALA A 148 12.57 9.19 16.25
C ALA A 148 11.10 9.63 16.18
N THR A 149 10.43 9.47 15.04
CA THR A 149 8.99 9.78 14.88
C THR A 149 8.07 8.71 15.45
N GLY A 150 8.60 7.63 16.04
CA GLY A 150 7.81 6.62 16.73
C GLY A 150 7.14 5.60 15.80
N SER A 151 7.68 5.39 14.61
CA SER A 151 7.20 4.37 13.65
C SER A 151 7.12 2.95 14.24
N ARG A 152 7.90 2.67 15.29
CA ARG A 152 7.93 1.38 16.02
C ARG A 152 6.86 1.20 17.10
N ARG A 153 5.96 2.14 17.33
CA ARG A 153 4.96 2.02 18.43
C ARG A 153 4.00 0.84 18.26
N VAL A 154 3.81 0.38 17.03
CA VAL A 154 2.87 -0.70 16.67
C VAL A 154 3.54 -1.84 15.92
N ALA A 155 4.85 -1.80 15.75
CA ALA A 155 5.66 -2.81 15.10
C ALA A 155 6.73 -3.32 16.07
N ARG A 156 7.00 -4.62 16.02
CA ARG A 156 8.06 -5.24 16.83
C ARG A 156 9.19 -5.77 15.95
N PRO A 157 10.42 -5.86 16.46
CA PRO A 157 11.53 -6.50 15.73
C PRO A 157 11.15 -7.91 15.28
N ALA A 158 11.63 -8.31 14.11
CA ALA A 158 11.43 -9.65 13.57
C ALA A 158 12.55 -10.60 14.09
N ASP A 159 12.63 -10.71 15.42
CA ASP A 159 13.62 -11.56 16.06
C ASP A 159 13.43 -13.03 15.63
N GLY A 160 14.52 -13.70 15.25
CA GLY A 160 14.51 -15.07 14.76
C GLY A 160 14.02 -15.24 13.30
N ALA A 161 13.60 -14.20 12.61
CA ALA A 161 13.32 -14.27 11.18
C ALA A 161 14.61 -14.36 10.36
N PRO A 162 14.62 -15.09 9.23
CA PRO A 162 15.81 -15.28 8.41
C PRO A 162 16.32 -13.99 7.77
N VAL A 163 15.45 -13.01 7.56
CA VAL A 163 15.81 -11.65 7.15
C VAL A 163 15.38 -10.70 8.26
N PRO A 164 16.27 -9.84 8.80
CA PRO A 164 15.89 -8.84 9.80
C PRO A 164 14.75 -7.95 9.33
N GLY A 165 14.01 -7.34 10.24
CA GLY A 165 12.91 -6.45 9.85
C GLY A 165 11.92 -6.19 10.97
N LEU A 166 10.67 -5.93 10.61
CA LEU A 166 9.58 -5.65 11.54
C LEU A 166 8.37 -6.55 11.30
N TRP A 167 7.74 -6.98 12.39
CA TRP A 167 6.41 -7.56 12.41
C TRP A 167 5.36 -6.53 12.83
N ILE A 168 4.21 -6.56 12.16
CA ILE A 168 2.98 -5.91 12.58
C ILE A 168 1.96 -7.02 12.78
N ASP A 169 1.61 -7.28 14.04
CA ASP A 169 0.71 -8.39 14.37
C ASP A 169 -0.73 -8.05 13.98
N GLY A 170 -1.36 -8.96 13.29
CA GLY A 170 -2.79 -8.95 12.94
C GLY A 170 -3.63 -9.75 13.95
N PRO A 171 -4.93 -9.95 13.67
CA PRO A 171 -5.78 -10.87 14.41
C PRO A 171 -5.22 -12.31 14.44
N ALA A 172 -5.75 -13.14 15.33
CA ALA A 172 -5.45 -14.56 15.31
C ALA A 172 -5.84 -15.14 13.92
N ASP A 173 -5.03 -16.04 13.40
CA ASP A 173 -5.19 -16.68 12.09
C ASP A 173 -5.22 -15.71 10.89
N ALA A 174 -4.72 -14.47 11.09
CA ALA A 174 -4.65 -13.47 10.04
C ALA A 174 -3.83 -13.98 8.84
N PRO A 175 -4.22 -13.64 7.61
CA PRO A 175 -3.39 -13.85 6.43
C PRO A 175 -2.13 -13.00 6.48
N GLY A 176 -1.14 -13.36 5.65
CA GLY A 176 0.14 -12.68 5.57
C GLY A 176 0.13 -11.49 4.61
N LEU A 177 0.89 -10.45 4.95
CA LEU A 177 1.21 -9.34 4.07
C LEU A 177 2.72 -9.11 4.09
N LEU A 178 3.42 -9.46 3.01
CA LEU A 178 4.82 -9.11 2.82
C LEU A 178 4.90 -7.69 2.27
N VAL A 179 5.63 -6.78 2.96
CA VAL A 179 5.79 -5.40 2.51
C VAL A 179 7.25 -5.14 2.15
N LEU A 180 7.54 -4.96 0.87
CA LEU A 180 8.86 -4.68 0.32
C LEU A 180 9.02 -3.17 0.15
N HIS A 181 9.92 -2.57 0.93
CA HIS A 181 10.10 -1.11 0.95
C HIS A 181 10.74 -0.55 -0.32
N GLY A 182 10.43 0.69 -0.67
CA GLY A 182 11.08 1.45 -1.72
C GLY A 182 12.44 2.01 -1.30
N GLY A 183 13.01 2.85 -2.17
CA GLY A 183 14.29 3.52 -1.93
C GLY A 183 15.36 3.23 -2.98
N GLY A 184 14.96 2.88 -4.21
CA GLY A 184 15.86 2.68 -5.35
C GLY A 184 16.84 1.52 -5.18
N TYR A 185 16.56 0.55 -4.32
CA TYR A 185 17.43 -0.55 -3.91
C TYR A 185 18.68 -0.13 -3.12
N VAL A 186 18.88 1.17 -2.91
CA VAL A 186 20.06 1.73 -2.23
C VAL A 186 19.73 2.36 -0.89
N ALA A 187 18.46 2.59 -0.59
CA ALA A 187 17.96 3.21 0.63
C ALA A 187 16.63 2.57 1.08
N GLY A 188 16.06 3.09 2.17
CA GLY A 188 14.85 2.54 2.78
C GLY A 188 15.17 1.52 3.87
N SER A 189 14.17 1.18 4.64
CA SER A 189 14.21 0.16 5.68
C SER A 189 12.79 -0.18 6.14
N ALA A 190 12.63 -1.24 6.93
CA ALA A 190 11.39 -1.56 7.61
C ALA A 190 10.88 -0.38 8.46
N ASP A 191 11.77 0.32 9.16
CA ASP A 191 11.44 1.51 9.96
C ASP A 191 10.85 2.65 9.11
N THR A 192 11.40 2.91 7.92
CA THR A 192 10.91 3.99 7.04
C THR A 192 9.52 3.71 6.46
N HIS A 193 9.14 2.44 6.36
CA HIS A 193 7.86 2.00 5.77
C HIS A 193 6.86 1.44 6.81
N ALA A 194 7.22 1.44 8.11
CA ALA A 194 6.38 0.91 9.18
C ALA A 194 4.97 1.53 9.22
N THR A 195 4.84 2.84 8.96
CA THR A 195 3.54 3.52 8.95
C THR A 195 2.64 3.03 7.81
N MET A 196 3.18 2.91 6.59
CA MET A 196 2.46 2.38 5.44
C MET A 196 2.06 0.92 5.69
N ALA A 197 3.01 0.08 6.13
CA ALA A 197 2.79 -1.34 6.41
C ALA A 197 1.73 -1.53 7.51
N THR A 198 1.78 -0.75 8.59
CA THR A 198 0.77 -0.77 9.66
C THR A 198 -0.61 -0.40 9.14
N THR A 199 -0.70 0.62 8.29
CA THR A 199 -1.97 1.04 7.71
C THR A 199 -2.57 -0.06 6.84
N LEU A 200 -1.77 -0.63 5.94
CA LEU A 200 -2.21 -1.74 5.08
C LEU A 200 -2.62 -2.96 5.90
N ALA A 201 -1.78 -3.40 6.87
CA ALA A 201 -2.07 -4.56 7.71
C ALA A 201 -3.38 -4.40 8.50
N ARG A 202 -3.57 -3.25 9.15
CA ARG A 202 -4.79 -2.97 9.93
C ARG A 202 -6.04 -2.93 9.07
N LEU A 203 -5.99 -2.26 7.92
CA LEU A 203 -7.15 -2.11 7.03
C LEU A 203 -7.50 -3.39 6.29
N SER A 204 -6.53 -4.25 5.98
CA SER A 204 -6.74 -5.55 5.33
C SER A 204 -6.96 -6.72 6.32
N GLY A 205 -6.77 -6.50 7.63
CA GLY A 205 -6.85 -7.54 8.64
C GLY A 205 -5.70 -8.56 8.59
N SER A 206 -4.52 -8.17 8.10
CA SER A 206 -3.38 -9.05 7.87
C SER A 206 -2.32 -8.93 8.97
N THR A 207 -1.53 -9.98 9.17
CA THR A 207 -0.24 -9.91 9.84
C THR A 207 0.81 -9.51 8.81
N ALA A 208 1.54 -8.41 9.03
CA ALA A 208 2.55 -7.97 8.07
C ALA A 208 3.97 -8.25 8.53
N TYR A 209 4.82 -8.60 7.55
CA TYR A 209 6.26 -8.69 7.66
C TYR A 209 6.92 -7.70 6.71
N VAL A 210 7.80 -6.87 7.26
CA VAL A 210 8.54 -5.84 6.53
C VAL A 210 10.03 -6.19 6.66
N PRO A 211 10.64 -6.89 5.69
CA PRO A 211 12.05 -7.27 5.76
C PRO A 211 12.98 -6.08 5.45
N ASP A 212 14.07 -5.99 6.19
CA ASP A 212 15.24 -5.16 5.87
C ASP A 212 16.15 -5.94 4.91
N TYR A 213 15.71 -6.11 3.67
CA TYR A 213 16.46 -6.82 2.65
C TYR A 213 17.78 -6.11 2.32
N ARG A 214 18.79 -6.86 1.89
CA ARG A 214 20.13 -6.35 1.59
C ARG A 214 20.09 -5.32 0.45
N LEU A 215 20.80 -4.21 0.65
CA LEU A 215 20.80 -3.06 -0.23
C LEU A 215 22.11 -2.92 -1.02
N ALA A 216 22.01 -2.38 -2.21
CA ALA A 216 23.12 -1.93 -3.03
C ALA A 216 23.69 -0.60 -2.49
N PRO A 217 24.96 -0.27 -2.75
CA PRO A 217 25.92 -0.99 -3.58
C PRO A 217 26.59 -2.17 -2.89
N GLU A 218 26.43 -2.34 -1.56
CA GLU A 218 27.10 -3.39 -0.79
C GLU A 218 26.65 -4.78 -1.25
N HIS A 219 25.38 -4.91 -1.59
CA HIS A 219 24.76 -6.15 -2.07
C HIS A 219 23.95 -5.87 -3.33
N ARG A 220 24.56 -6.15 -4.47
CA ARG A 220 23.96 -5.95 -5.79
C ARG A 220 22.91 -7.01 -6.10
N TYR A 221 22.18 -6.83 -7.19
CA TYR A 221 21.31 -7.87 -7.75
C TYR A 221 22.08 -9.21 -7.87
N PRO A 222 21.47 -10.33 -7.42
CA PRO A 222 20.10 -10.49 -6.99
C PRO A 222 19.85 -10.47 -5.47
N ALA A 223 20.76 -9.98 -4.63
CA ALA A 223 20.72 -10.13 -3.18
C ALA A 223 19.38 -9.69 -2.54
N ALA A 224 18.84 -8.53 -2.94
CA ALA A 224 17.54 -8.05 -2.46
C ALA A 224 16.41 -9.02 -2.83
N LEU A 225 16.47 -9.62 -4.02
CA LEU A 225 15.48 -10.56 -4.50
C LEU A 225 15.58 -11.91 -3.78
N ASP A 226 16.79 -12.36 -3.43
CA ASP A 226 17.02 -13.57 -2.63
C ASP A 226 16.40 -13.39 -1.23
N ASP A 227 16.63 -12.23 -0.60
CA ASP A 227 16.06 -11.92 0.71
C ASP A 227 14.54 -11.80 0.66
N ALA A 228 13.98 -11.21 -0.39
CA ALA A 228 12.53 -11.12 -0.57
C ALA A 228 11.88 -12.50 -0.72
N GLU A 229 12.53 -13.43 -1.41
CA GLU A 229 12.06 -14.81 -1.57
C GLU A 229 12.12 -15.57 -0.24
N VAL A 230 13.21 -15.44 0.50
CA VAL A 230 13.36 -16.04 1.84
C VAL A 230 12.31 -15.47 2.81
N ALA A 231 12.10 -14.16 2.80
CA ALA A 231 11.10 -13.49 3.62
C ALA A 231 9.67 -13.93 3.28
N PHE A 232 9.36 -14.09 1.98
CA PHE A 232 8.07 -14.57 1.53
C PHE A 232 7.78 -15.98 2.04
N ARG A 233 8.71 -16.92 1.86
CA ARG A 233 8.53 -18.31 2.30
C ARG A 233 8.40 -18.43 3.81
N HIS A 234 9.20 -17.67 4.55
CA HIS A 234 9.08 -17.62 6.02
C HIS A 234 7.70 -17.11 6.46
N LEU A 235 7.17 -16.07 5.82
CA LEU A 235 5.81 -15.59 6.10
C LEU A 235 4.76 -16.62 5.66
N ALA A 236 4.92 -17.26 4.49
CA ALA A 236 3.99 -18.25 3.98
C ALA A 236 3.89 -19.47 4.91
N GLU A 237 5.02 -20.00 5.40
CA GLU A 237 5.04 -21.06 6.42
C GLU A 237 4.28 -20.64 7.68
N ARG A 238 4.50 -19.42 8.15
CA ARG A 238 3.87 -18.89 9.37
C ARG A 238 2.33 -18.78 9.26
N VAL A 239 1.81 -18.44 8.07
CA VAL A 239 0.36 -18.23 7.87
C VAL A 239 -0.35 -19.39 7.17
N GLY A 240 0.33 -20.52 6.92
CA GLY A 240 -0.26 -21.73 6.37
C GLY A 240 -0.30 -21.80 4.84
N GLY A 241 0.58 -21.07 4.15
CA GLY A 241 0.80 -21.25 2.70
C GLY A 241 0.87 -19.97 1.88
N ALA A 242 1.46 -20.09 0.68
CA ALA A 242 1.68 -18.99 -0.25
C ALA A 242 0.39 -18.27 -0.68
N ALA A 243 -0.71 -19.04 -0.87
CA ALA A 243 -2.03 -18.51 -1.25
C ALA A 243 -2.68 -17.63 -0.17
N ARG A 244 -2.16 -17.64 1.06
CA ARG A 244 -2.59 -16.77 2.17
C ARG A 244 -1.72 -15.52 2.33
N VAL A 245 -0.75 -15.31 1.44
CA VAL A 245 0.16 -14.16 1.49
C VAL A 245 -0.11 -13.20 0.33
N ALA A 246 -0.42 -11.94 0.65
CA ALA A 246 -0.35 -10.85 -0.31
C ALA A 246 1.04 -10.19 -0.27
N VAL A 247 1.47 -9.63 -1.39
CA VAL A 247 2.74 -8.90 -1.47
C VAL A 247 2.47 -7.44 -1.83
N ALA A 248 2.94 -6.53 -0.99
CA ALA A 248 2.89 -5.10 -1.24
C ALA A 248 4.30 -4.53 -1.43
N GLY A 249 4.42 -3.44 -2.19
CA GLY A 249 5.69 -2.75 -2.33
C GLY A 249 5.56 -1.43 -3.07
N ASP A 250 6.47 -0.50 -2.77
CA ASP A 250 6.50 0.80 -3.42
C ASP A 250 7.80 1.00 -4.21
N SER A 251 7.75 1.75 -5.31
CA SER A 251 8.92 2.09 -6.13
C SER A 251 9.77 0.86 -6.49
N ALA A 252 11.03 0.83 -6.02
CA ALA A 252 11.94 -0.32 -6.16
C ALA A 252 11.38 -1.59 -5.48
N GLY A 253 10.72 -1.46 -4.30
CA GLY A 253 10.05 -2.58 -3.62
C GLY A 253 8.87 -3.13 -4.42
N GLY A 254 8.16 -2.28 -5.18
CA GLY A 254 7.13 -2.72 -6.12
C GLY A 254 7.71 -3.50 -7.31
N ALA A 255 8.85 -3.08 -7.84
CA ALA A 255 9.56 -3.85 -8.86
C ALA A 255 10.13 -5.15 -8.29
N LEU A 256 10.63 -5.13 -7.04
CA LEU A 256 11.10 -6.32 -6.33
C LEU A 256 9.97 -7.35 -6.14
N ALA A 257 8.75 -6.89 -5.84
CA ALA A 257 7.56 -7.76 -5.74
C ALA A 257 7.24 -8.46 -7.07
N LEU A 258 7.41 -7.77 -8.20
CA LEU A 258 7.24 -8.37 -9.54
C LEU A 258 8.34 -9.39 -9.85
N GLY A 259 9.60 -9.10 -9.49
CA GLY A 259 10.70 -10.04 -9.61
C GLY A 259 10.51 -11.27 -8.72
N LEU A 260 10.02 -11.08 -7.49
CA LEU A 260 9.67 -12.17 -6.58
C LEU A 260 8.58 -13.06 -7.18
N LEU A 261 7.51 -12.47 -7.74
CA LEU A 261 6.46 -13.24 -8.41
C LEU A 261 7.01 -14.15 -9.51
N ASP A 262 7.96 -13.65 -10.33
CA ASP A 262 8.58 -14.46 -11.39
C ASP A 262 9.33 -15.68 -10.82
N ARG A 263 10.01 -15.53 -9.67
CA ARG A 263 10.68 -16.64 -8.99
C ARG A 263 9.69 -17.64 -8.40
N LEU A 264 8.67 -17.16 -7.70
CA LEU A 264 7.64 -18.00 -7.08
C LEU A 264 6.89 -18.84 -8.13
N ARG A 265 6.60 -18.26 -9.29
CA ARG A 265 5.96 -19.01 -10.40
C ARG A 265 6.80 -20.18 -10.90
N ARG A 266 8.13 -20.08 -10.88
CA ARG A 266 9.03 -21.19 -11.27
C ARG A 266 9.00 -22.34 -10.26
N SER A 267 8.71 -22.08 -9.01
CA SER A 267 8.51 -23.09 -7.95
C SER A 267 7.04 -23.52 -7.79
N GLY A 268 6.13 -23.06 -8.65
CA GLY A 268 4.71 -23.37 -8.58
C GLY A 268 3.96 -22.65 -7.45
N GLU A 269 4.60 -21.68 -6.81
CA GLU A 269 4.00 -20.88 -5.73
C GLU A 269 3.30 -19.65 -6.29
N ARG A 270 2.18 -19.25 -5.67
CA ARG A 270 1.42 -18.07 -6.08
C ARG A 270 0.93 -17.30 -4.85
N PRO A 271 1.30 -16.01 -4.69
CA PRO A 271 0.71 -15.17 -3.67
C PRO A 271 -0.76 -14.86 -3.97
N ALA A 272 -1.52 -14.50 -2.94
CA ALA A 272 -2.94 -14.16 -3.05
C ALA A 272 -3.18 -12.91 -3.94
N ALA A 273 -2.34 -11.89 -3.79
CA ALA A 273 -2.45 -10.63 -4.52
C ALA A 273 -1.13 -9.87 -4.57
N LEU A 274 -1.03 -8.92 -5.51
CA LEU A 274 -0.04 -7.85 -5.50
C LEU A 274 -0.70 -6.50 -5.26
N ALA A 275 -0.10 -5.66 -4.40
CA ALA A 275 -0.56 -4.31 -4.07
C ALA A 275 0.61 -3.31 -4.20
N LEU A 276 0.69 -2.59 -5.31
CA LEU A 276 1.88 -1.85 -5.70
C LEU A 276 1.64 -0.33 -5.68
N VAL A 277 2.62 0.40 -5.16
CA VAL A 277 2.63 1.87 -5.15
C VAL A 277 3.74 2.36 -6.07
N SER A 278 3.40 3.07 -7.15
CA SER A 278 4.38 3.68 -8.04
C SER A 278 5.55 2.75 -8.41
N PRO A 279 5.32 1.48 -8.84
CA PRO A 279 6.40 0.50 -9.02
C PRO A 279 7.39 0.96 -10.10
N TRP A 280 8.68 0.89 -9.80
CA TRP A 280 9.74 1.24 -10.76
C TRP A 280 10.00 0.07 -11.72
N VAL A 281 9.12 -0.13 -12.68
CA VAL A 281 9.10 -1.33 -13.55
C VAL A 281 10.15 -1.35 -14.65
N ASP A 282 10.70 -0.21 -15.07
CA ASP A 282 11.71 -0.10 -16.13
C ASP A 282 12.96 0.67 -15.67
N LEU A 283 13.99 -0.06 -15.22
CA LEU A 283 15.28 0.52 -14.86
C LEU A 283 16.11 0.92 -16.06
N ALA A 284 15.85 0.35 -17.24
CA ALA A 284 16.55 0.69 -18.48
C ALA A 284 16.18 2.10 -18.99
N GLY A 285 15.03 2.62 -18.56
CA GLY A 285 14.57 3.97 -18.92
C GLY A 285 14.37 4.16 -20.43
N ARG A 286 14.08 3.08 -21.15
CA ARG A 286 13.90 3.05 -22.62
C ARG A 286 12.54 3.55 -23.08
N THR A 287 11.84 4.28 -22.27
CA THR A 287 10.53 4.78 -22.62
C THR A 287 10.65 5.86 -23.68
N GLY A 288 9.98 5.63 -24.78
CA GLY A 288 10.09 6.35 -26.04
C GLY A 288 9.83 7.87 -26.00
N PRO A 289 9.78 8.54 -27.18
CA PRO A 289 9.76 10.02 -27.31
C PRO A 289 8.57 10.74 -26.66
N GLY A 290 7.56 10.02 -26.13
CA GLY A 290 6.46 10.58 -25.34
C GLY A 290 6.83 11.04 -23.91
N ARG A 291 8.01 10.66 -23.41
CA ARG A 291 8.49 10.98 -22.05
C ARG A 291 8.64 12.49 -21.77
N GLN A 292 8.70 13.34 -22.81
CA GLN A 292 8.94 14.79 -22.65
C GLN A 292 7.68 15.64 -22.58
N ALA A 293 6.54 15.16 -23.06
CA ALA A 293 5.36 16.04 -23.23
C ALA A 293 4.42 16.07 -22.00
N GLY A 294 4.32 14.97 -21.21
CA GLY A 294 3.44 14.88 -20.04
C GLY A 294 4.17 15.05 -18.71
N ALA A 295 5.38 14.50 -18.58
CA ALA A 295 6.21 14.55 -17.38
C ALA A 295 6.90 15.90 -17.13
N ALA A 296 6.84 16.83 -18.07
CA ALA A 296 7.39 18.18 -17.94
C ALA A 296 6.67 19.04 -16.89
N ARG A 297 5.56 18.58 -16.32
CA ARG A 297 4.81 19.28 -15.28
C ARG A 297 5.05 18.66 -13.90
N TRP A 298 6.26 18.87 -13.33
CA TRP A 298 6.48 18.94 -11.89
C TRP A 298 6.22 17.66 -11.06
N SER A 299 7.06 16.68 -11.18
CA SER A 299 7.22 15.64 -10.16
C SER A 299 8.01 16.19 -8.96
N GLY A 300 7.38 16.90 -8.03
CA GLY A 300 7.90 17.28 -6.71
C GLY A 300 9.43 17.26 -6.53
N ALA A 301 9.94 16.41 -5.65
CA ALA A 301 11.37 16.19 -5.42
C ALA A 301 12.10 15.57 -6.63
N PHE A 302 11.38 14.93 -7.53
CA PHE A 302 11.93 14.24 -8.70
C PHE A 302 11.50 14.98 -9.99
N ASP A 303 12.20 16.06 -10.33
CA ASP A 303 12.10 16.69 -11.65
C ASP A 303 12.45 15.66 -12.75
N PRO A 304 11.71 15.57 -13.87
CA PRO A 304 12.07 14.73 -15.01
C PRO A 304 13.51 14.96 -15.52
N ARG A 305 14.14 16.08 -15.17
CA ARG A 305 15.55 16.38 -15.44
C ARG A 305 16.51 15.94 -14.33
N THR A 306 16.02 15.73 -13.08
CA THR A 306 16.83 15.28 -11.93
C THR A 306 16.84 13.74 -11.77
N PRO A 307 15.75 12.99 -12.03
CA PRO A 307 15.77 11.53 -11.99
C PRO A 307 16.88 10.89 -12.82
N PRO A 308 17.31 11.40 -14.00
CA PRO A 308 18.35 10.72 -14.74
C PRO A 308 19.63 10.47 -13.93
N ARG A 309 20.03 11.35 -13.02
CA ARG A 309 21.25 11.16 -12.22
C ARG A 309 21.02 10.22 -11.05
N LEU A 310 20.02 10.49 -10.20
CA LEU A 310 19.67 9.65 -9.06
C LEU A 310 19.22 8.26 -9.52
N ALA A 311 18.28 8.17 -10.46
CA ALA A 311 17.78 6.90 -10.96
C ALA A 311 18.88 6.08 -11.63
N ARG A 312 19.80 6.71 -12.40
CA ARG A 312 20.98 6.02 -12.95
C ARG A 312 21.90 5.53 -11.87
N ALA A 313 22.22 6.35 -10.87
CA ALA A 313 23.09 5.95 -9.76
C ALA A 313 22.52 4.75 -8.99
N CYS A 314 21.22 4.78 -8.67
CA CYS A 314 20.52 3.67 -8.03
C CYS A 314 20.51 2.40 -8.88
N ARG A 315 20.18 2.55 -10.17
CA ARG A 315 20.19 1.46 -11.14
C ARG A 315 21.57 0.80 -11.26
N ASP A 316 22.61 1.62 -11.46
CA ASP A 316 23.99 1.12 -11.67
C ASP A 316 24.55 0.47 -10.40
N ALA A 317 24.20 1.04 -9.23
CA ALA A 317 24.52 0.43 -7.94
C ALA A 317 23.83 -0.93 -7.76
N TYR A 318 22.56 -1.06 -8.15
CA TYR A 318 21.78 -2.28 -7.99
C TYR A 318 22.12 -3.34 -9.03
N ALA A 319 22.07 -3.00 -10.33
CA ALA A 319 22.26 -3.95 -11.43
C ALA A 319 23.70 -4.50 -11.49
N GLY A 320 24.69 -3.69 -11.12
CA GLY A 320 26.11 -4.08 -11.22
C GLY A 320 26.48 -4.42 -12.67
N ASN A 321 26.88 -5.67 -12.90
CA ASN A 321 27.26 -6.17 -14.24
C ASN A 321 26.09 -6.83 -15.00
N VAL A 322 24.90 -6.94 -14.38
CA VAL A 322 23.73 -7.52 -15.04
C VAL A 322 23.13 -6.49 -16.00
N PRO A 323 22.76 -6.88 -17.23
CA PRO A 323 22.10 -5.96 -18.16
C PRO A 323 20.86 -5.32 -17.55
N VAL A 324 20.73 -4.01 -17.69
CA VAL A 324 19.60 -3.25 -17.09
C VAL A 324 18.24 -3.60 -17.69
N ASP A 325 18.21 -4.25 -18.85
CA ASP A 325 17.02 -4.77 -19.51
C ASP A 325 16.78 -6.27 -19.20
N ASP A 326 17.57 -6.89 -18.33
CA ASP A 326 17.24 -8.19 -17.78
C ASP A 326 15.89 -8.14 -17.07
N PRO A 327 14.96 -9.08 -17.32
CA PRO A 327 13.63 -9.09 -16.73
C PRO A 327 13.64 -9.14 -15.18
N GLY A 328 14.69 -9.66 -14.56
CA GLY A 328 14.85 -9.66 -13.11
C GLY A 328 15.25 -8.30 -12.54
N VAL A 329 15.84 -7.44 -13.37
CA VAL A 329 16.21 -6.04 -13.03
C VAL A 329 15.11 -5.08 -13.47
N SER A 330 14.55 -5.26 -14.68
CA SER A 330 13.48 -4.44 -15.26
C SER A 330 12.23 -5.28 -15.53
N PRO A 331 11.31 -5.43 -14.59
CA PRO A 331 10.11 -6.28 -14.72
C PRO A 331 9.23 -5.94 -15.93
N ALA A 332 9.29 -4.70 -16.43
CA ALA A 332 8.57 -4.31 -17.65
C ALA A 332 8.96 -5.16 -18.88
N ARG A 333 10.10 -5.84 -18.85
CA ARG A 333 10.53 -6.77 -19.92
C ARG A 333 9.79 -8.10 -19.90
N ARG A 334 9.09 -8.39 -18.80
CA ARG A 334 8.23 -9.58 -18.66
C ARG A 334 6.87 -9.17 -18.09
N PRO A 335 5.98 -8.60 -18.94
CA PRO A 335 4.62 -8.26 -18.51
C PRO A 335 3.89 -9.47 -17.92
N LEU A 336 3.00 -9.22 -16.97
CA LEU A 336 2.15 -10.23 -16.34
C LEU A 336 1.21 -10.86 -17.38
N ASP A 337 0.72 -12.06 -17.09
CA ASP A 337 -0.26 -12.78 -17.88
C ASP A 337 -1.43 -13.29 -17.01
N ALA A 338 -2.36 -14.05 -17.61
CA ALA A 338 -3.55 -14.56 -16.92
C ALA A 338 -3.25 -15.42 -15.68
N SER A 339 -2.05 -15.99 -15.56
CA SER A 339 -1.66 -16.80 -14.39
C SER A 339 -1.17 -15.93 -13.19
N ALA A 340 -0.97 -14.62 -13.39
CA ALA A 340 -0.57 -13.74 -12.32
C ALA A 340 -1.69 -13.55 -11.28
N PRO A 341 -1.36 -13.31 -10.00
CA PRO A 341 -2.37 -12.99 -9.01
C PRO A 341 -3.06 -11.66 -9.35
N PRO A 342 -4.29 -11.43 -8.85
CA PRO A 342 -4.94 -10.13 -8.94
C PRO A 342 -3.99 -9.05 -8.46
N THR A 343 -3.85 -7.96 -9.22
CA THR A 343 -2.87 -6.91 -8.97
C THR A 343 -3.55 -5.55 -8.91
N ALA A 344 -3.34 -4.79 -7.84
CA ALA A 344 -3.72 -3.39 -7.75
C ALA A 344 -2.48 -2.50 -7.77
N ILE A 345 -2.52 -1.44 -8.57
CA ILE A 345 -1.43 -0.46 -8.69
C ILE A 345 -2.00 0.94 -8.47
N VAL A 346 -1.37 1.70 -7.59
CA VAL A 346 -1.66 3.12 -7.39
C VAL A 346 -0.45 3.97 -7.79
N CYS A 347 -0.68 5.06 -8.54
CA CYS A 347 0.35 5.98 -8.98
C CYS A 347 -0.09 7.43 -8.84
N GLY A 348 0.86 8.33 -8.67
CA GLY A 348 0.63 9.76 -8.86
C GLY A 348 0.54 10.14 -10.34
N GLY A 349 -0.28 11.14 -10.67
CA GLY A 349 -0.37 11.66 -12.04
C GLY A 349 0.88 12.45 -12.47
N ASP A 350 1.59 13.03 -11.49
CA ASP A 350 2.85 13.74 -11.70
C ASP A 350 4.08 12.87 -11.32
N ASP A 351 3.89 11.56 -11.30
CA ASP A 351 4.93 10.57 -10.98
C ASP A 351 5.83 10.31 -12.20
N PHE A 352 7.15 10.20 -11.98
CA PHE A 352 8.11 9.96 -13.06
C PHE A 352 8.01 8.54 -13.66
N VAL A 353 7.41 7.57 -12.94
CA VAL A 353 7.21 6.19 -13.41
C VAL A 353 5.85 5.95 -14.05
N VAL A 354 4.91 6.91 -13.99
CA VAL A 354 3.50 6.66 -14.34
C VAL A 354 3.31 6.19 -15.78
N ASP A 355 4.09 6.69 -16.72
CA ASP A 355 3.97 6.29 -18.13
C ASP A 355 4.58 4.91 -18.37
N ASP A 356 5.62 4.53 -17.63
CA ASP A 356 6.20 3.18 -17.67
C ASP A 356 5.22 2.17 -17.08
N VAL A 357 4.58 2.53 -15.97
CA VAL A 357 3.53 1.72 -15.34
C VAL A 357 2.32 1.54 -16.26
N ARG A 358 1.85 2.60 -16.93
CA ARG A 358 0.75 2.50 -17.89
C ARG A 358 1.05 1.51 -19.02
N ARG A 359 2.26 1.59 -19.61
CA ARG A 359 2.69 0.65 -20.66
C ARG A 359 2.80 -0.77 -20.15
N PHE A 360 3.37 -0.96 -18.96
CA PHE A 360 3.43 -2.26 -18.30
C PHE A 360 2.05 -2.86 -18.08
N VAL A 361 1.09 -2.06 -17.59
CA VAL A 361 -0.29 -2.49 -17.35
C VAL A 361 -0.98 -2.83 -18.65
N GLU A 362 -0.85 -2.02 -19.71
CA GLU A 362 -1.42 -2.28 -21.02
C GLU A 362 -0.88 -3.59 -21.61
N ALA A 363 0.45 -3.76 -21.61
CA ALA A 363 1.09 -4.98 -22.08
C ALA A 363 0.71 -6.22 -21.25
N SER A 364 0.46 -6.06 -19.94
CA SER A 364 0.03 -7.15 -19.07
C SER A 364 -1.44 -7.52 -19.31
N ARG A 365 -2.32 -6.52 -19.44
CA ARG A 365 -3.75 -6.75 -19.72
C ARG A 365 -3.95 -7.42 -21.08
N SER A 366 -3.17 -7.05 -22.10
CA SER A 366 -3.22 -7.72 -23.42
C SER A 366 -2.81 -9.20 -23.36
N ARG A 367 -2.14 -9.63 -22.27
CA ARG A 367 -1.77 -11.02 -21.97
C ARG A 367 -2.75 -11.70 -21.00
N GLY A 368 -3.88 -11.07 -20.70
CA GLY A 368 -4.93 -11.61 -19.83
C GLY A 368 -4.72 -11.35 -18.33
N ALA A 369 -3.74 -10.55 -17.92
CA ALA A 369 -3.55 -10.24 -16.50
C ALA A 369 -4.69 -9.36 -15.95
N THR A 370 -5.15 -9.66 -14.73
CA THR A 370 -6.13 -8.85 -14.00
C THR A 370 -5.41 -7.78 -13.18
N ILE A 371 -5.42 -6.53 -13.69
CA ILE A 371 -4.75 -5.40 -13.02
C ILE A 371 -5.72 -4.23 -12.89
N ASP A 372 -5.88 -3.70 -11.65
CA ASP A 372 -6.53 -2.42 -11.37
C ASP A 372 -5.45 -1.34 -11.25
N LEU A 373 -5.41 -0.40 -12.18
CA LEU A 373 -4.51 0.76 -12.13
C LEU A 373 -5.31 2.01 -11.82
N ARG A 374 -4.94 2.69 -10.73
CA ARG A 374 -5.50 3.98 -10.34
C ARG A 374 -4.43 5.05 -10.30
N VAL A 375 -4.73 6.19 -10.94
CA VAL A 375 -3.81 7.32 -11.04
C VAL A 375 -4.44 8.54 -10.39
N TRP A 376 -3.81 9.07 -9.33
CA TRP A 376 -4.26 10.26 -8.61
C TRP A 376 -3.70 11.52 -9.26
N PRO A 377 -4.55 12.38 -9.87
CA PRO A 377 -4.08 13.60 -10.54
C PRO A 377 -3.29 14.51 -9.61
N GLY A 378 -2.15 15.02 -10.08
CA GLY A 378 -1.31 15.98 -9.35
C GLY A 378 -0.55 15.42 -8.16
N MET A 379 -0.63 14.12 -7.89
CA MET A 379 0.16 13.46 -6.85
C MET A 379 1.53 13.05 -7.37
N ILE A 380 2.51 13.08 -6.46
CA ILE A 380 3.92 12.79 -6.74
C ILE A 380 4.24 11.29 -6.57
N HIS A 381 5.50 10.93 -6.88
CA HIS A 381 6.03 9.57 -6.68
C HIS A 381 5.84 9.09 -5.24
N CYS A 382 5.32 7.87 -5.08
CA CYS A 382 5.08 7.22 -3.79
C CYS A 382 4.30 8.07 -2.78
N PHE A 383 3.36 8.91 -3.23
CA PHE A 383 2.59 9.78 -2.36
C PHE A 383 1.88 9.08 -1.18
N PRO A 384 1.45 7.80 -1.25
CA PRO A 384 0.85 7.11 -0.11
C PRO A 384 1.85 6.76 1.01
N VAL A 385 3.15 6.67 0.69
CA VAL A 385 4.21 6.38 1.67
C VAL A 385 4.46 7.60 2.56
N VAL A 386 4.29 8.79 1.99
CA VAL A 386 4.47 10.04 2.74
C VAL A 386 3.18 10.35 3.49
N ALA A 387 3.19 10.08 4.79
CA ALA A 387 2.02 10.17 5.66
C ALA A 387 1.33 11.56 5.66
N GLY A 388 0.02 11.57 5.88
CA GLY A 388 -0.73 12.76 6.27
C GLY A 388 -1.52 13.47 5.18
N THR A 389 -1.60 12.92 3.96
CA THR A 389 -2.51 13.45 2.91
C THR A 389 -3.78 12.60 2.81
N PRO A 390 -4.95 13.22 2.54
CA PRO A 390 -6.18 12.47 2.29
C PRO A 390 -6.05 11.52 1.10
N GLU A 391 -5.35 11.94 0.06
CA GLU A 391 -5.09 11.16 -1.14
C GLU A 391 -4.25 9.92 -0.84
N GLY A 392 -3.22 10.05 0.01
CA GLY A 392 -2.39 8.93 0.45
C GLY A 392 -3.20 7.93 1.28
N ALA A 393 -4.04 8.41 2.20
CA ALA A 393 -4.93 7.56 2.99
C ALA A 393 -5.93 6.80 2.10
N SER A 394 -6.54 7.49 1.12
CA SER A 394 -7.46 6.88 0.15
C SER A 394 -6.76 5.81 -0.69
N ALA A 395 -5.56 6.09 -1.20
CA ALA A 395 -4.80 5.14 -2.00
C ALA A 395 -4.42 3.86 -1.20
N LEU A 396 -3.99 4.01 0.06
CA LEU A 396 -3.72 2.86 0.94
C LEU A 396 -4.97 2.06 1.25
N ALA A 397 -6.13 2.73 1.43
CA ALA A 397 -7.40 2.05 1.65
C ALA A 397 -7.83 1.23 0.43
N VAL A 398 -7.67 1.75 -0.80
CA VAL A 398 -7.89 1.00 -2.05
C VAL A 398 -7.04 -0.28 -2.09
N LEU A 399 -5.74 -0.16 -1.80
CA LEU A 399 -4.85 -1.33 -1.76
C LEU A 399 -5.22 -2.32 -0.67
N ALA A 400 -5.61 -1.83 0.52
CA ALA A 400 -6.02 -2.69 1.63
C ALA A 400 -7.31 -3.47 1.34
N VAL A 401 -8.30 -2.86 0.67
CA VAL A 401 -9.51 -3.54 0.19
C VAL A 401 -9.15 -4.64 -0.80
N HIS A 402 -8.25 -4.34 -1.75
CA HIS A 402 -7.78 -5.32 -2.72
C HIS A 402 -7.09 -6.52 -2.03
N ILE A 403 -6.18 -6.26 -1.07
CA ILE A 403 -5.52 -7.30 -0.28
C ILE A 403 -6.57 -8.13 0.48
N GLY A 404 -7.43 -7.49 1.27
CA GLY A 404 -8.42 -8.18 2.11
C GLY A 404 -9.39 -9.05 1.31
N SER A 405 -9.82 -8.58 0.14
CA SER A 405 -10.70 -9.35 -0.76
C SER A 405 -10.01 -10.59 -1.32
N ALA A 406 -8.71 -10.50 -1.64
CA ALA A 406 -7.96 -11.61 -2.20
C ALA A 406 -7.64 -12.69 -1.17
N VAL A 407 -7.21 -12.29 0.04
CA VAL A 407 -6.84 -13.24 1.10
C VAL A 407 -8.05 -13.80 1.84
N GLY A 408 -9.16 -13.05 1.94
CA GLY A 408 -10.42 -13.51 2.55
C GLY A 408 -11.17 -14.53 1.70
N GLY A 409 -11.03 -14.48 0.37
CA GLY A 409 -11.59 -15.46 -0.54
C GLY A 409 -10.93 -16.86 -0.48
N ALA A 410 -9.71 -16.93 0.04
CA ALA A 410 -8.99 -18.20 0.21
C ALA A 410 -9.43 -19.01 1.45
N SER A 411 -10.25 -18.43 2.32
CA SER A 411 -10.68 -19.04 3.57
C SER A 411 -12.12 -19.59 3.56
N ASP A 412 -12.83 -19.58 2.42
CA ASP A 412 -14.17 -20.21 2.31
C ASP A 412 -14.07 -21.59 1.64
N PRO A 413 -14.08 -22.69 2.41
CA PRO A 413 -14.04 -24.06 1.88
C PRO A 413 -15.32 -24.46 1.11
N ARG A 414 -16.29 -23.56 0.92
CA ARG A 414 -17.56 -23.80 0.21
C ARG A 414 -17.56 -23.34 -1.25
N ARG A 415 -16.40 -22.97 -1.82
CA ARG A 415 -16.28 -22.56 -3.23
C ARG A 415 -15.79 -23.67 -4.18
N GLU A 416 -15.67 -24.90 -3.71
CA GLU A 416 -15.41 -26.09 -4.54
C GLU A 416 -16.64 -26.99 -4.55
N ASP A 417 -17.74 -26.52 -5.16
CA ASP A 417 -18.86 -27.38 -5.65
C ASP A 417 -19.45 -26.75 -6.92
#